data_a1423ad2f4f460b4db8050e4398bbb2a
#
_entry.id   a1423ad2f4f460b4db8050e4398bbb2a
#
_cell.length_a   1.000
_cell.length_b   1.000
_cell.length_c   1.000
_cell.angle_alpha   90.00
_cell.angle_beta   90.00
_cell.angle_gamma   90.00
#
_symmetry.space_group_name_H-M   'P 1'
#
loop_
_entity.id
_entity.type
_entity.pdbx_description
1 polymer ?
#
loop_
_entity_poly.entity_id
_entity_poly.type
_entity_poly.pdbx_seq_one_letter_code
_entity_poly.pdbx_strand_id
1 'polypeptide(L)'
;MSILVDPPKSKRRFRRAFVPQTALAKNVKFTKDMMEVSLTDGRILRVPIIWFPLLYEATPEQREKCEIGGGGVSLHWPEIDEDLSVAGLLAGGDMQSA
;
A
#
# COMPACT_ATOMS: atom_id res chain seq x y z
N MET A 1 31.04 7.99 14.32
CA MET A 1 30.98 8.27 14.95
C MET A 1 30.44 8.34 14.98
N SER A 2 30.41 8.32 14.56
CA SER A 2 30.16 8.59 15.01
C SER A 2 29.52 8.59 14.93
N ILE A 3 29.71 8.64 14.58
CA ILE A 3 29.37 8.80 15.00
C ILE A 3 28.62 8.90 15.18
N LEU A 4 28.72 8.97 14.92
CA LEU A 4 28.14 9.25 15.54
C LEU A 4 27.45 9.54 15.78
N VAL A 5 27.58 9.69 15.60
CA VAL A 5 27.05 10.19 16.28
C VAL A 5 26.31 10.50 16.57
N ASP A 6 26.33 10.81 16.46
CA ASP A 6 25.81 11.34 17.11
C ASP A 6 25.21 11.89 17.19
N PRO A 7 25.19 12.22 17.21
CA PRO A 7 24.78 12.87 17.55
C PRO A 7 24.15 13.27 17.62
N PRO A 8 24.03 13.60 17.68
CA PRO A 8 23.53 14.10 17.96
C PRO A 8 22.73 14.36 17.92
N LYS A 9 22.66 14.50 17.84
CA LYS A 9 22.08 14.72 17.97
C LYS A 9 21.19 14.94 17.75
N SER A 10 21.34 14.89 17.56
CA SER A 10 20.71 15.08 17.46
C SER A 10 19.92 15.01 17.26
N LYS A 11 20.03 15.01 17.27
CA LYS A 11 19.58 14.81 17.21
C LYS A 11 18.73 14.74 17.06
N ARG A 12 18.74 14.83 17.09
CA ARG A 12 18.19 14.61 16.98
C ARG A 12 17.30 14.49 16.77
N ARG A 13 17.18 14.67 16.80
CA ARG A 13 16.57 14.33 16.50
C ARG A 13 15.92 14.06 15.92
N PHE A 14 16.21 14.02 15.49
CA PHE A 14 15.69 13.65 14.67
C PHE A 14 15.05 12.99 14.56
N ARG A 15 15.20 13.02 14.58
CA ARG A 15 14.56 12.38 14.74
C ARG A 15 13.71 11.80 14.08
N ARG A 16 13.85 11.39 13.83
CA ARG A 16 12.90 10.96 13.19
C ARG A 16 11.78 11.73 13.38
N ALA A 17 11.84 12.76 12.82
CA ALA A 17 10.84 13.69 13.08
C ALA A 17 9.48 13.11 12.79
N PHE A 18 9.33 12.45 11.68
CA PHE A 18 8.04 11.95 11.34
C PHE A 18 8.15 10.61 10.66
N VAL A 19 7.56 9.62 11.28
CA VAL A 19 7.44 8.31 10.67
C VAL A 19 6.00 7.90 10.84
N PRO A 20 5.24 7.75 9.77
CA PRO A 20 3.83 7.39 9.90
C PRO A 20 3.70 6.04 10.59
N GLN A 21 2.77 5.95 11.51
CA GLN A 21 2.49 4.70 12.15
C GLN A 21 1.83 3.74 11.19
N THR A 22 1.03 4.26 10.30
CA THR A 22 0.29 3.46 9.34
C THR A 22 0.47 4.07 7.98
N ALA A 23 0.97 3.28 7.05
CA ALA A 23 1.03 3.73 5.66
C ALA A 23 -0.36 3.63 5.05
N LEU A 24 -0.76 4.65 4.34
CA LEU A 24 -2.07 4.74 3.72
C LEU A 24 -1.91 4.79 2.21
N ALA A 25 -2.89 4.25 1.50
CA ALA A 25 -2.89 4.30 0.05
C ALA A 25 -3.32 5.68 -0.40
N LYS A 26 -2.63 6.21 -1.38
CA LYS A 26 -3.05 7.47 -1.98
C LYS A 26 -3.32 7.33 -3.47
N ASN A 27 -2.90 6.23 -4.08
CA ASN A 27 -3.14 6.01 -5.50
C ASN A 27 -2.94 4.55 -5.82
N VAL A 28 -3.70 4.04 -6.77
CA VAL A 28 -3.60 2.67 -7.24
C VAL A 28 -3.56 2.69 -8.75
N LYS A 29 -2.61 1.95 -9.33
CA LYS A 29 -2.61 1.82 -10.76
C LYS A 29 -2.20 0.41 -11.13
N PHE A 30 -2.56 -0.02 -12.32
CA PHE A 30 -2.30 -1.37 -12.77
C PHE A 30 -1.37 -1.34 -13.96
N THR A 31 -0.42 -2.27 -13.97
CA THR A 31 0.33 -2.58 -15.16
C THR A 31 -0.22 -3.90 -15.69
N LYS A 32 0.46 -4.47 -16.66
CA LYS A 32 -0.02 -5.71 -17.25
C LYS A 32 -0.18 -6.82 -16.21
N ASP A 33 0.77 -6.96 -15.33
CA ASP A 33 0.78 -8.06 -14.38
C ASP A 33 0.73 -7.65 -12.92
N MET A 34 0.88 -6.38 -12.63
CA MET A 34 1.07 -5.92 -11.27
C MET A 34 0.08 -4.85 -10.89
N MET A 35 -0.27 -4.83 -9.62
CA MET A 35 -1.00 -3.72 -9.03
C MET A 35 0.01 -2.89 -8.24
N GLU A 36 0.01 -1.57 -8.45
CA GLU A 36 0.94 -0.67 -7.78
C GLU A 36 0.15 0.28 -6.90
N VAL A 37 0.45 0.25 -5.61
CA VAL A 37 -0.22 1.10 -4.63
C VAL A 37 0.81 2.09 -4.11
N SER A 38 0.58 3.36 -4.39
CA SER A 38 1.44 4.42 -3.86
C SER A 38 1.00 4.75 -2.45
N LEU A 39 1.93 4.79 -1.53
CA LEU A 39 1.64 4.99 -0.12
C LEU A 39 2.02 6.38 0.32
N THR A 40 1.39 6.82 1.40
CA THR A 40 1.61 8.16 1.91
C THR A 40 3.01 8.36 2.47
N ASP A 41 3.71 7.28 2.79
CA ASP A 41 5.08 7.39 3.30
C ASP A 41 6.13 7.39 2.19
N GLY A 42 5.70 7.45 0.93
CA GLY A 42 6.63 7.55 -0.18
C GLY A 42 6.95 6.23 -0.85
N ARG A 43 6.54 5.12 -0.27
CA ARG A 43 6.79 3.82 -0.87
C ARG A 43 5.75 3.51 -1.94
N ILE A 44 6.12 2.62 -2.83
CA ILE A 44 5.20 2.06 -3.81
C ILE A 44 5.21 0.56 -3.60
N LEU A 45 4.04 0.02 -3.30
CA LEU A 45 3.90 -1.41 -3.09
C LEU A 45 3.43 -2.03 -4.39
N ARG A 46 4.19 -2.99 -4.89
CA ARG A 46 3.85 -3.64 -6.15
C ARG A 46 3.57 -5.11 -5.87
N VAL A 47 2.37 -5.56 -6.21
CA VAL A 47 1.96 -6.93 -5.96
C VAL A 47 1.41 -7.56 -7.23
N PRO A 48 1.63 -8.86 -7.45
CA PRO A 48 1.10 -9.52 -8.64
C PRO A 48 -0.42 -9.58 -8.60
N ILE A 49 -1.03 -9.26 -9.72
CA ILE A 49 -2.50 -9.28 -9.81
C ILE A 49 -3.02 -10.71 -9.60
N ILE A 50 -2.25 -11.69 -10.02
CA ILE A 50 -2.68 -13.07 -9.94
C ILE A 50 -2.89 -13.55 -8.50
N TRP A 51 -2.34 -12.83 -7.54
CA TRP A 51 -2.60 -13.16 -6.13
C TRP A 51 -4.06 -12.95 -5.74
N PHE A 52 -4.80 -12.18 -6.54
CA PHE A 52 -6.17 -11.81 -6.21
C PHE A 52 -7.08 -12.26 -7.35
N PRO A 53 -7.67 -13.45 -7.21
CA PRO A 53 -8.42 -14.04 -8.34
C PRO A 53 -9.51 -13.14 -8.92
N LEU A 54 -10.22 -12.41 -8.07
CA LEU A 54 -11.27 -11.54 -8.58
C LEU A 54 -10.70 -10.41 -9.44
N LEU A 55 -9.56 -9.87 -9.03
CA LEU A 55 -8.90 -8.84 -9.81
C LEU A 55 -8.27 -9.43 -11.06
N TYR A 56 -7.71 -10.61 -10.93
CA TYR A 56 -7.05 -11.26 -12.07
C TYR A 56 -8.03 -11.52 -13.20
N GLU A 57 -9.26 -11.90 -12.86
CA GLU A 57 -10.27 -12.19 -13.85
C GLU A 57 -11.06 -10.97 -14.30
N ALA A 58 -10.84 -9.83 -13.66
CA ALA A 58 -11.56 -8.61 -14.00
C ALA A 58 -11.02 -8.00 -15.29
N THR A 59 -11.86 -7.22 -15.94
CA THR A 59 -11.42 -6.47 -17.11
C THR A 59 -10.55 -5.31 -16.66
N PRO A 60 -9.72 -4.76 -17.57
CA PRO A 60 -8.95 -3.58 -17.21
C PRO A 60 -9.83 -2.42 -16.74
N GLU A 61 -11.00 -2.26 -17.33
CA GLU A 61 -11.90 -1.20 -16.90
C GLU A 61 -12.38 -1.41 -15.47
N GLN A 62 -12.66 -2.65 -15.12
CA GLN A 62 -13.10 -2.94 -13.75
C GLN A 62 -12.01 -2.69 -12.74
N ARG A 63 -10.77 -3.04 -13.07
CA ARG A 63 -9.64 -2.80 -12.19
C ARG A 63 -9.42 -1.31 -11.93
N GLU A 64 -9.71 -0.47 -12.92
CA GLU A 64 -9.52 0.96 -12.77
C GLU A 64 -10.55 1.59 -11.84
N LYS A 65 -11.63 0.90 -11.55
CA LYS A 65 -12.69 1.44 -10.71
C LYS A 65 -12.48 1.12 -9.24
N CYS A 66 -11.28 1.29 -8.79
CA CYS A 66 -10.92 1.10 -7.40
C CYS A 66 -11.29 2.34 -6.59
N GLU A 67 -11.87 2.12 -5.43
CA GLU A 67 -12.19 3.20 -4.50
C GLU A 67 -11.28 3.05 -3.29
N ILE A 68 -10.63 4.13 -2.91
CA ILE A 68 -9.78 4.14 -1.73
C ILE A 68 -10.63 4.55 -0.56
N GLY A 69 -10.77 3.66 0.42
CA GLY A 69 -11.65 3.90 1.55
C GLY A 69 -10.91 4.16 2.84
N GLY A 70 -11.63 4.72 3.80
CA GLY A 70 -11.09 4.94 5.13
C GLY A 70 -9.87 5.83 5.16
N GLY A 71 -9.77 6.77 4.21
CA GLY A 71 -8.62 7.65 4.18
C GLY A 71 -7.35 6.97 3.71
N GLY A 72 -7.48 5.77 3.12
CA GLY A 72 -6.32 5.08 2.59
C GLY A 72 -6.04 3.73 3.24
N VAL A 73 -6.92 3.26 4.13
CA VAL A 73 -6.68 1.98 4.79
C VAL A 73 -7.16 0.80 3.96
N SER A 74 -8.06 1.02 3.01
CA SER A 74 -8.63 -0.07 2.23
C SER A 74 -8.79 0.30 0.78
N LEU A 75 -8.86 -0.72 -0.05
CA LEU A 75 -9.12 -0.60 -1.48
C LEU A 75 -10.34 -1.43 -1.79
N HIS A 76 -11.29 -0.87 -2.53
CA HIS A 76 -12.54 -1.53 -2.80
C HIS A 76 -12.89 -1.43 -4.28
N TRP A 77 -13.34 -2.54 -4.85
CA TRP A 77 -13.79 -2.61 -6.24
C TRP A 77 -15.25 -3.02 -6.25
N PRO A 78 -16.17 -2.05 -6.33
CA PRO A 78 -17.60 -2.37 -6.19
C PRO A 78 -18.13 -3.31 -7.27
N GLU A 79 -17.59 -3.23 -8.47
CA GLU A 79 -18.13 -4.03 -9.56
C GLU A 79 -17.82 -5.51 -9.44
N ILE A 80 -16.74 -5.85 -8.73
CA ILE A 80 -16.37 -7.25 -8.57
C ILE A 80 -16.38 -7.66 -7.11
N ASP A 81 -16.86 -6.77 -6.26
CA ASP A 81 -17.02 -7.04 -4.83
C ASP A 81 -15.74 -7.51 -4.18
N GLU A 82 -14.65 -6.82 -4.47
CA GLU A 82 -13.36 -7.13 -3.88
C GLU A 82 -12.94 -6.03 -2.92
N ASP A 83 -12.40 -6.44 -1.79
CA ASP A 83 -11.90 -5.53 -0.76
C ASP A 83 -10.54 -6.00 -0.32
N LEU A 84 -9.59 -5.09 -0.26
CA LEU A 84 -8.25 -5.39 0.22
C LEU A 84 -7.85 -4.37 1.26
N SER A 85 -7.17 -4.81 2.31
CA SER A 85 -6.63 -3.87 3.28
C SER A 85 -5.19 -3.56 2.92
N VAL A 86 -4.82 -2.31 3.10
CA VAL A 86 -3.43 -1.90 2.81
C VAL A 86 -2.49 -2.59 3.79
N ALA A 87 -2.90 -2.72 5.06
CA ALA A 87 -2.09 -3.42 6.04
C ALA A 87 -1.84 -4.87 5.63
N GLY A 88 -2.87 -5.53 5.09
CA GLY A 88 -2.72 -6.89 4.63
C GLY A 88 -1.77 -6.99 3.45
N LEU A 89 -1.86 -6.06 2.51
CA LEU A 89 -0.95 -6.05 1.38
C LEU A 89 0.49 -5.88 1.83
N LEU A 90 0.71 -5.00 2.81
CA LEU A 90 2.05 -4.80 3.34
C LEU A 90 2.57 -6.03 4.06
N ALA A 91 1.69 -6.80 4.66
CA ALA A 91 2.09 -8.00 5.39
C ALA A 91 2.41 -9.18 4.48
N GLY A 92 2.11 -9.07 3.21
CA GLY A 92 2.49 -10.13 2.29
C GLY A 92 1.31 -10.82 1.65
N GLY A 93 0.14 -10.28 1.79
CA GLY A 93 -0.95 -10.74 0.97
C GLY A 93 -1.75 -11.91 1.49
N ASP A 94 -1.52 -12.32 2.70
CA ASP A 94 -2.28 -13.47 3.19
C ASP A 94 -3.58 -13.07 3.85
N MET A 95 -3.88 -11.82 3.85
CA MET A 95 -5.04 -11.36 4.54
C MET A 95 -6.31 -11.80 3.91
N GLN A 96 -6.26 -12.17 2.67
CA GLN A 96 -7.47 -12.56 2.08
C GLN A 96 -7.75 -13.98 2.29
N SER A 97 -7.02 -14.56 3.08
CA SER A 97 -7.31 -15.90 3.43
C SER A 97 -8.73 -16.03 3.88
N ALA A 98 -9.28 -14.97 4.10
CA ALA A 98 -10.67 -15.06 4.43
C ALA A 98 -11.42 -15.63 3.27
#